data_a3656f0aa50ec273e18cf30d7049be3b
#
_entry.id   a3656f0aa50ec273e18cf30d7049be3b
#
_cell.length_a   1.000
_cell.length_b   1.000
_cell.length_c   1.000
_cell.angle_alpha   90.00
_cell.angle_beta   90.00
_cell.angle_gamma   90.00
#
_symmetry.space_group_name_H-M   'P 1'
#
loop_
_entity.id
_entity.type
_entity.pdbx_description
1 polymer ?
#
loop_
_entity_poly.entity_id
_entity_poly.type
_entity_poly.pdbx_seq_one_letter_code
_entity_poly.pdbx_strand_id
1 'polypeptide(L)'
;MNEKVAILDCGGQYTKVIDRKVREAGVYSDIFALGTDVEKLKGYNAIILSGGPSSVWSAGAPKYDGNIFELGKPILGICYGMQLINEHFGGKVLPEVKTEYGQTIIDVDTSCPLFEGLESKQAVLMSHGDAVKVLADGFECVGKTGDVVAAIYDKKRRIIGVQFHPEVELSENGKVMLENFLRGICGLKEVYALEDRIQTSVDMIRKRVGDKKVMVLVSGGVDSAVTAALLTKALPPENVYAIHIDHGMMRKNESDIICKNLSSLGLVNMNRVNAAKTFFYDTVDDGNGNIIGPLAETCDPEMKRKIIGSMFIKVTRDAAESLDIDFDTTFLAQGTLRPDLIESGNPDVSGYAHKIKTHHNDVDIVRRAREKGLIIETNWDWHKDEVRQVARMLGLDESIASRQPFPGPGLGVRIICTESAAEVPAKAEAELKAIVPQNMSATIAPIRSVGVQGDNRSYRSLAILAGDIGTGELFELAREIPNKISAINRVALVIGKKNVDTLKVKPLHINEESTDLLRDLDAIVTAKLATKKISQTFAVLLPISADGTKYSVAVRAVVTGDFMTARPAVPGRDFDESTLSDIAGEIYAKFSDKIDLVMYDVTGKPPATVEWE
;
A
#
# COMPACT_ATOMS: atom_id res chain seq x y z
N MET A 1 5.55 -9.16 28.49
CA MET A 1 6.71 -8.81 27.65
C MET A 1 7.48 -7.71 28.37
N ASN A 2 8.74 -7.98 28.62
CA ASN A 2 9.59 -7.06 29.40
C ASN A 2 10.48 -6.20 28.51
N GLU A 3 10.90 -6.68 27.34
CA GLU A 3 11.82 -5.97 26.44
C GLU A 3 11.07 -5.27 25.31
N LYS A 4 11.23 -3.94 25.21
CA LYS A 4 10.52 -3.11 24.22
C LYS A 4 11.30 -1.84 23.84
N VAL A 5 11.05 -1.35 22.64
CA VAL A 5 11.69 -0.17 22.04
C VAL A 5 10.69 0.95 21.86
N ALA A 6 11.05 2.16 22.26
CA ALA A 6 10.30 3.38 21.96
C ALA A 6 10.83 4.00 20.66
N ILE A 7 9.95 4.29 19.70
CA ILE A 7 10.29 5.00 18.47
C ILE A 7 9.71 6.40 18.60
N LEU A 8 10.56 7.42 18.60
CA LEU A 8 10.13 8.82 18.66
C LEU A 8 10.02 9.38 17.24
N ASP A 9 8.81 9.79 16.89
CA ASP A 9 8.49 10.31 15.55
C ASP A 9 8.92 11.77 15.43
N CYS A 10 9.92 12.03 14.59
CA CYS A 10 10.40 13.36 14.25
C CYS A 10 9.67 13.97 13.02
N GLY A 11 8.56 13.35 12.58
CA GLY A 11 7.75 13.81 11.45
C GLY A 11 8.19 13.24 10.10
N GLY A 12 9.04 12.22 10.07
CA GLY A 12 9.53 11.57 8.85
C GLY A 12 8.54 10.56 8.27
N GLN A 13 8.58 10.42 6.96
CA GLN A 13 7.70 9.46 6.24
C GLN A 13 8.00 7.98 6.54
N TYR A 14 9.19 7.65 7.09
CA TYR A 14 9.63 6.28 7.32
C TYR A 14 9.46 5.78 8.76
N THR A 15 8.88 6.54 9.67
CA THR A 15 8.68 6.13 11.09
C THR A 15 7.96 4.79 11.20
N LYS A 16 6.94 4.55 10.35
CA LYS A 16 6.21 3.27 10.30
C LYS A 16 7.06 2.12 9.75
N VAL A 17 7.98 2.43 8.85
CA VAL A 17 8.91 1.43 8.29
C VAL A 17 9.90 1.01 9.37
N ILE A 18 10.36 1.94 10.21
CA ILE A 18 11.20 1.64 11.39
C ILE A 18 10.46 0.69 12.34
N ASP A 19 9.20 1.01 12.71
CA ASP A 19 8.36 0.17 13.57
C ASP A 19 8.21 -1.25 13.00
N ARG A 20 7.90 -1.34 11.71
CA ARG A 20 7.81 -2.61 11.01
C ARG A 20 9.11 -3.41 11.08
N LYS A 21 10.26 -2.80 10.80
CA LYS A 21 11.57 -3.47 10.81
C LYS A 21 11.99 -3.94 12.20
N VAL A 22 11.71 -3.15 13.24
CA VAL A 22 11.93 -3.56 14.64
C VAL A 22 11.09 -4.79 15.00
N ARG A 23 9.82 -4.81 14.58
CA ARG A 23 8.90 -5.95 14.81
C ARG A 23 9.26 -7.17 13.97
N GLU A 24 9.68 -7.00 12.72
CA GLU A 24 10.24 -8.06 11.88
C GLU A 24 11.50 -8.71 12.51
N ALA A 25 12.28 -7.94 13.28
CA ALA A 25 13.39 -8.46 14.09
C ALA A 25 12.95 -9.13 15.40
N GLY A 26 11.63 -9.31 15.60
CA GLY A 26 11.03 -9.97 16.78
C GLY A 26 11.15 -9.14 18.06
N VAL A 27 11.12 -7.80 17.98
CA VAL A 27 11.15 -6.91 19.14
C VAL A 27 9.87 -6.08 19.19
N TYR A 28 9.26 -5.97 20.35
CA TYR A 28 8.09 -5.10 20.54
C TYR A 28 8.48 -3.62 20.45
N SER A 29 7.67 -2.81 19.76
CA SER A 29 7.89 -1.37 19.64
C SER A 29 6.59 -0.58 19.72
N ASP A 30 6.69 0.64 20.25
CA ASP A 30 5.62 1.65 20.25
C ASP A 30 6.15 2.96 19.66
N ILE A 31 5.28 3.66 18.92
CA ILE A 31 5.58 4.96 18.33
C ILE A 31 5.03 6.07 19.23
N PHE A 32 5.86 7.05 19.52
CA PHE A 32 5.53 8.22 20.29
C PHE A 32 5.87 9.50 19.53
N ALA A 33 5.17 10.58 19.82
CA ALA A 33 5.61 11.91 19.39
C ALA A 33 6.96 12.26 20.01
N LEU A 34 7.81 12.99 19.30
CA LEU A 34 9.13 13.42 19.79
C LEU A 34 9.06 14.18 21.13
N GLY A 35 8.00 14.98 21.35
CA GLY A 35 7.75 15.71 22.60
C GLY A 35 7.08 14.92 23.72
N THR A 36 7.06 13.58 23.64
CA THR A 36 6.45 12.73 24.67
C THR A 36 7.20 12.86 25.99
N ASP A 37 6.43 12.92 27.09
CA ASP A 37 6.96 12.94 28.45
C ASP A 37 7.90 11.76 28.70
N VAL A 38 9.11 12.06 29.16
CA VAL A 38 10.18 11.10 29.44
C VAL A 38 9.75 10.00 30.42
N GLU A 39 8.84 10.31 31.35
CA GLU A 39 8.31 9.32 32.30
C GLU A 39 7.66 8.10 31.59
N LYS A 40 7.00 8.35 30.45
CA LYS A 40 6.40 7.27 29.65
C LYS A 40 7.45 6.36 28.99
N LEU A 41 8.65 6.87 28.79
CA LEU A 41 9.74 6.16 28.12
C LEU A 41 10.59 5.31 29.10
N LYS A 42 10.48 5.53 30.39
CA LYS A 42 11.27 4.78 31.40
C LYS A 42 11.10 3.26 31.31
N GLY A 43 9.91 2.80 30.94
CA GLY A 43 9.61 1.36 30.80
C GLY A 43 10.16 0.72 29.52
N TYR A 44 10.83 1.43 28.63
CA TYR A 44 11.44 0.92 27.39
C TYR A 44 12.92 0.62 27.58
N ASN A 45 13.44 -0.33 26.82
CA ASN A 45 14.83 -0.78 26.94
C ASN A 45 15.76 0.00 26.00
N ALA A 46 15.24 0.55 24.90
CA ALA A 46 15.97 1.35 23.93
C ALA A 46 15.06 2.39 23.29
N ILE A 47 15.66 3.38 22.65
CA ILE A 47 14.97 4.46 21.95
C ILE A 47 15.51 4.56 20.52
N ILE A 48 14.59 4.76 19.55
CA ILE A 48 14.94 5.09 18.16
C ILE A 48 14.36 6.46 17.85
N LEU A 49 15.19 7.41 17.39
CA LEU A 49 14.76 8.70 16.87
C LEU A 49 14.65 8.60 15.36
N SER A 50 13.48 8.83 14.80
CA SER A 50 13.25 8.70 13.35
C SER A 50 13.88 9.84 12.55
N GLY A 51 13.82 9.75 11.21
CA GLY A 51 14.05 10.87 10.31
C GLY A 51 12.96 11.94 10.43
N GLY A 52 13.21 13.10 9.85
CA GLY A 52 12.24 14.22 9.82
C GLY A 52 12.57 15.22 8.71
N PRO A 53 11.57 15.99 8.24
CA PRO A 53 11.74 16.97 7.15
C PRO A 53 12.35 18.31 7.62
N SER A 54 12.43 18.54 8.92
CA SER A 54 12.90 19.81 9.50
C SER A 54 14.43 19.86 9.60
N SER A 55 14.98 21.06 9.66
CA SER A 55 16.38 21.28 10.08
C SER A 55 16.43 21.48 11.59
N VAL A 56 17.39 20.81 12.28
CA VAL A 56 17.51 20.86 13.75
C VAL A 56 17.77 22.27 14.29
N TRP A 57 18.35 23.16 13.50
CA TRP A 57 18.64 24.56 13.83
C TRP A 57 17.51 25.53 13.43
N SER A 58 16.42 25.07 12.78
CA SER A 58 15.33 25.92 12.35
C SER A 58 14.42 26.31 13.51
N ALA A 59 13.81 27.51 13.44
CA ALA A 59 12.83 27.96 14.43
C ALA A 59 11.57 27.09 14.51
N GLY A 60 11.30 26.30 13.45
CA GLY A 60 10.19 25.35 13.35
C GLY A 60 10.57 23.92 13.71
N ALA A 61 11.78 23.67 14.22
CA ALA A 61 12.21 22.33 14.63
C ALA A 61 11.27 21.72 15.67
N PRO A 62 10.92 20.44 15.57
CA PRO A 62 10.10 19.77 16.56
C PRO A 62 10.72 19.86 17.96
N LYS A 63 9.89 20.22 18.95
CA LYS A 63 10.35 20.30 20.35
C LYS A 63 10.48 18.91 20.93
N TYR A 64 11.51 18.72 21.77
CA TYR A 64 11.76 17.49 22.50
C TYR A 64 12.23 17.77 23.92
N ASP A 65 12.12 16.77 24.79
CA ASP A 65 12.69 16.83 26.13
C ASP A 65 14.11 16.24 26.11
N GLY A 66 15.12 17.06 26.38
CA GLY A 66 16.53 16.63 26.41
C GLY A 66 16.82 15.51 27.43
N ASN A 67 15.98 15.35 28.46
CA ASN A 67 16.13 14.28 29.44
C ASN A 67 15.99 12.88 28.86
N ILE A 68 15.55 12.72 27.61
CA ILE A 68 15.58 11.41 26.91
C ILE A 68 16.99 10.83 26.84
N PHE A 69 18.01 11.65 26.73
CA PHE A 69 19.43 11.26 26.68
C PHE A 69 19.99 10.92 28.06
N GLU A 70 19.33 11.37 29.14
CA GLU A 70 19.71 11.08 30.52
C GLU A 70 19.12 9.75 31.07
N LEU A 71 18.25 9.09 30.28
CA LEU A 71 17.65 7.83 30.69
C LEU A 71 18.64 6.65 30.75
N GLY A 72 19.87 6.84 30.26
CA GLY A 72 20.91 5.80 30.26
C GLY A 72 20.59 4.60 29.34
N LYS A 73 19.68 4.79 28.39
CA LYS A 73 19.25 3.74 27.43
C LYS A 73 20.04 3.84 26.14
N PRO A 74 20.25 2.71 25.43
CA PRO A 74 20.75 2.75 24.08
C PRO A 74 19.83 3.58 23.19
N ILE A 75 20.42 4.42 22.32
CA ILE A 75 19.68 5.28 21.39
C ILE A 75 20.25 5.12 19.97
N LEU A 76 19.35 4.93 18.99
CA LEU A 76 19.67 5.02 17.57
C LEU A 76 18.98 6.26 16.98
N GLY A 77 19.74 7.18 16.40
CA GLY A 77 19.23 8.31 15.63
C GLY A 77 19.35 8.05 14.13
N ILE A 78 18.25 8.19 13.39
CA ILE A 78 18.22 8.01 11.93
C ILE A 78 18.00 9.37 11.26
N CYS A 79 18.88 9.75 10.35
CA CYS A 79 18.84 10.99 9.56
C CYS A 79 18.67 12.22 10.48
N TYR A 80 17.49 12.82 10.56
CA TYR A 80 17.20 13.90 11.50
C TYR A 80 17.53 13.52 12.95
N GLY A 81 17.24 12.28 13.37
CA GLY A 81 17.56 11.79 14.71
C GLY A 81 19.06 11.79 15.02
N MET A 82 19.93 11.46 14.05
CA MET A 82 21.38 11.61 14.20
C MET A 82 21.79 13.07 14.35
N GLN A 83 21.23 13.95 13.55
CA GLN A 83 21.50 15.39 13.60
C GLN A 83 21.08 15.97 14.95
N LEU A 84 19.91 15.57 15.46
CA LEU A 84 19.40 15.96 16.77
C LEU A 84 20.33 15.52 17.90
N ILE A 85 20.82 14.29 17.86
CA ILE A 85 21.80 13.75 18.82
C ILE A 85 23.06 14.62 18.80
N ASN A 86 23.63 14.84 17.62
CA ASN A 86 24.87 15.60 17.48
C ASN A 86 24.73 17.03 18.02
N GLU A 87 23.64 17.71 17.69
CA GLU A 87 23.36 19.09 18.16
C GLU A 87 23.15 19.14 19.68
N HIS A 88 22.40 18.17 20.24
CA HIS A 88 22.16 18.08 21.69
C HIS A 88 23.47 17.99 22.51
N PHE A 89 24.45 17.22 22.01
CA PHE A 89 25.74 17.05 22.72
C PHE A 89 26.81 18.09 22.31
N GLY A 90 26.40 19.18 21.64
CA GLY A 90 27.26 20.35 21.38
C GLY A 90 28.03 20.30 20.06
N GLY A 91 27.72 19.36 19.19
CA GLY A 91 28.21 19.35 17.81
C GLY A 91 27.53 20.41 16.95
N LYS A 92 27.80 20.41 15.63
CA LYS A 92 27.18 21.36 14.69
C LYS A 92 26.66 20.66 13.45
N VAL A 93 25.44 21.02 13.06
CA VAL A 93 24.77 20.60 11.83
C VAL A 93 24.57 21.83 10.95
N LEU A 94 24.97 21.74 9.69
CA LEU A 94 24.85 22.84 8.73
C LEU A 94 24.27 22.33 7.40
N PRO A 95 23.63 23.23 6.61
CA PRO A 95 23.21 22.91 5.26
C PRO A 95 24.38 22.47 4.37
N GLU A 96 24.17 21.47 3.55
CA GLU A 96 25.12 21.04 2.53
C GLU A 96 24.98 21.85 1.24
N VAL A 97 26.12 22.10 0.57
CA VAL A 97 26.14 22.74 -0.75
C VAL A 97 25.58 21.78 -1.82
N LYS A 98 25.79 20.47 -1.63
CA LYS A 98 25.20 19.39 -2.44
C LYS A 98 24.35 18.52 -1.54
N THR A 99 23.06 18.50 -1.81
CA THR A 99 22.13 17.59 -1.19
C THR A 99 22.36 16.17 -1.71
N GLU A 100 22.36 15.16 -0.82
CA GLU A 100 22.51 13.76 -1.20
C GLU A 100 21.12 13.10 -1.23
N TYR A 101 20.68 12.69 -2.42
CA TYR A 101 19.44 11.94 -2.62
C TYR A 101 19.70 10.70 -3.46
N GLY A 102 19.31 9.54 -2.94
CA GLY A 102 19.43 8.26 -3.63
C GLY A 102 20.40 7.29 -2.96
N GLN A 103 20.63 6.16 -3.64
CA GLN A 103 21.55 5.14 -3.14
C GLN A 103 23.00 5.61 -3.28
N THR A 104 23.74 5.53 -2.17
CA THR A 104 25.14 5.99 -2.06
C THR A 104 25.98 4.90 -1.40
N ILE A 105 27.25 4.78 -1.81
CA ILE A 105 28.21 3.90 -1.15
C ILE A 105 28.92 4.69 -0.05
N ILE A 106 28.89 4.16 1.16
CA ILE A 106 29.60 4.70 2.33
C ILE A 106 30.70 3.76 2.78
N ASP A 107 31.76 4.31 3.34
CA ASP A 107 32.81 3.56 4.05
C ASP A 107 32.48 3.51 5.55
N VAL A 108 32.45 2.32 6.15
CA VAL A 108 32.12 2.10 7.56
C VAL A 108 33.23 1.40 8.33
N ASP A 109 33.32 1.72 9.60
CA ASP A 109 34.21 1.02 10.55
C ASP A 109 33.51 -0.26 11.03
N THR A 110 33.98 -1.41 10.55
CA THR A 110 33.46 -2.72 10.90
C THR A 110 33.71 -3.15 12.34
N SER A 111 34.57 -2.42 13.08
CA SER A 111 34.73 -2.62 14.52
C SER A 111 33.61 -2.00 15.36
N CYS A 112 32.80 -1.11 14.77
CA CYS A 112 31.60 -0.60 15.40
C CYS A 112 30.51 -1.69 15.44
N PRO A 113 29.89 -1.96 16.60
CA PRO A 113 28.91 -3.03 16.73
C PRO A 113 27.72 -2.94 15.77
N LEU A 114 27.37 -1.74 15.28
CA LEU A 114 26.30 -1.58 14.28
C LEU A 114 26.63 -2.28 12.97
N PHE A 115 27.91 -2.30 12.58
CA PHE A 115 28.37 -2.85 11.31
C PHE A 115 29.05 -4.22 11.47
N GLU A 116 28.86 -4.87 12.62
CA GLU A 116 29.39 -6.22 12.86
C GLU A 116 28.87 -7.21 11.80
N GLY A 117 29.79 -7.99 11.23
CA GLY A 117 29.47 -8.98 10.20
C GLY A 117 29.23 -8.41 8.79
N LEU A 118 29.42 -7.10 8.60
CA LEU A 118 29.26 -6.43 7.31
C LEU A 118 30.62 -6.08 6.68
N GLU A 119 30.62 -5.84 5.37
CA GLU A 119 31.77 -5.33 4.65
C GLU A 119 31.98 -3.83 4.95
N SER A 120 33.20 -3.33 4.73
CA SER A 120 33.58 -1.93 4.98
C SER A 120 32.88 -0.93 4.03
N LYS A 121 32.35 -1.40 2.90
CA LYS A 121 31.55 -0.59 1.95
C LYS A 121 30.11 -1.01 1.98
N GLN A 122 29.21 -0.05 2.22
CA GLN A 122 27.77 -0.29 2.32
C GLN A 122 26.99 0.57 1.35
N ALA A 123 26.07 -0.02 0.59
CA ALA A 123 25.11 0.69 -0.24
C ALA A 123 23.91 1.08 0.63
N VAL A 124 23.64 2.38 0.78
CA VAL A 124 22.62 2.93 1.68
C VAL A 124 21.83 4.05 1.01
N LEU A 125 20.57 4.27 1.44
CA LEU A 125 19.78 5.41 0.99
C LEU A 125 20.16 6.66 1.77
N MET A 126 20.71 7.66 1.09
CA MET A 126 20.84 9.04 1.58
C MET A 126 19.63 9.87 1.15
N SER A 127 19.10 10.70 2.07
CA SER A 127 17.98 11.61 1.78
C SER A 127 18.05 12.81 2.75
N HIS A 128 19.04 13.69 2.55
CA HIS A 128 19.24 14.83 3.46
C HIS A 128 19.81 16.07 2.74
N GLY A 129 19.46 17.24 3.30
CA GLY A 129 20.01 18.54 2.89
C GLY A 129 20.99 19.14 3.90
N ASP A 130 20.94 18.66 5.15
CA ASP A 130 21.82 19.07 6.25
C ASP A 130 22.77 17.95 6.63
N ALA A 131 23.98 18.28 7.10
CA ALA A 131 24.97 17.29 7.53
C ALA A 131 25.71 17.73 8.79
N VAL A 132 26.22 16.76 9.54
CA VAL A 132 27.12 16.98 10.69
C VAL A 132 28.46 17.51 10.19
N LYS A 133 28.83 18.69 10.64
CA LYS A 133 30.10 19.37 10.31
C LYS A 133 31.10 19.37 11.46
N VAL A 134 30.60 19.40 12.69
CA VAL A 134 31.43 19.25 13.89
C VAL A 134 30.81 18.15 14.73
N LEU A 135 31.57 17.13 14.99
CA LEU A 135 31.16 16.05 15.89
C LEU A 135 31.07 16.56 17.32
N ALA A 136 30.05 16.11 18.03
CA ALA A 136 29.89 16.35 19.44
C ALA A 136 30.93 15.60 20.26
N ASP A 137 31.27 16.15 21.44
CA ASP A 137 32.23 15.55 22.34
C ASP A 137 31.81 14.14 22.78
N GLY A 138 32.75 13.18 22.66
CA GLY A 138 32.54 11.78 23.01
C GLY A 138 32.05 10.90 21.86
N PHE A 139 31.72 11.47 20.72
CA PHE A 139 31.35 10.72 19.52
C PHE A 139 32.53 10.48 18.60
N GLU A 140 32.58 9.30 18.02
CA GLU A 140 33.50 8.90 16.96
C GLU A 140 32.76 8.81 15.62
N CYS A 141 33.43 9.19 14.52
CA CYS A 141 32.91 8.96 13.18
C CYS A 141 33.16 7.50 12.80
N VAL A 142 32.10 6.71 12.68
CA VAL A 142 32.17 5.28 12.34
C VAL A 142 31.62 4.98 10.94
N GLY A 143 31.28 6.01 10.17
CA GLY A 143 30.87 5.89 8.77
C GLY A 143 30.96 7.22 8.04
N LYS A 144 31.38 7.21 6.76
CA LYS A 144 31.51 8.42 5.93
C LYS A 144 31.29 8.15 4.45
N THR A 145 30.89 9.21 3.71
CA THR A 145 30.95 9.28 2.26
C THR A 145 31.65 10.56 1.86
N GLY A 146 32.86 10.45 1.27
CA GLY A 146 33.71 11.60 1.06
C GLY A 146 33.97 12.36 2.37
N ASP A 147 33.57 13.65 2.41
CA ASP A 147 33.70 14.51 3.60
C ASP A 147 32.45 14.54 4.48
N VAL A 148 31.38 13.81 4.12
CA VAL A 148 30.13 13.75 4.87
C VAL A 148 30.19 12.65 5.91
N VAL A 149 29.87 12.99 7.16
CA VAL A 149 29.73 12.02 8.26
C VAL A 149 28.43 11.25 8.08
N ALA A 150 28.55 9.96 7.82
CA ALA A 150 27.40 9.06 7.57
C ALA A 150 26.96 8.28 8.81
N ALA A 151 27.85 8.08 9.79
CA ALA A 151 27.52 7.44 11.06
C ALA A 151 28.43 7.92 12.20
N ILE A 152 27.85 8.06 13.39
CA ILE A 152 28.52 8.47 14.64
C ILE A 152 28.20 7.48 15.75
N TYR A 153 29.11 7.30 16.69
CA TYR A 153 28.94 6.40 17.83
C TYR A 153 29.57 6.94 19.10
N ASP A 154 28.80 7.01 20.20
CA ASP A 154 29.31 7.15 21.56
C ASP A 154 29.20 5.81 22.28
N LYS A 155 30.33 5.11 22.40
CA LYS A 155 30.42 3.80 23.03
C LYS A 155 30.02 3.83 24.51
N LYS A 156 30.36 4.91 25.23
CA LYS A 156 30.10 5.03 26.67
C LYS A 156 28.60 5.17 26.96
N ARG A 157 27.92 6.01 26.17
CA ARG A 157 26.47 6.25 26.32
C ARG A 157 25.64 5.22 25.57
N ARG A 158 26.24 4.42 24.69
CA ARG A 158 25.57 3.51 23.73
C ARG A 158 24.59 4.27 22.82
N ILE A 159 25.02 5.44 22.36
CA ILE A 159 24.26 6.27 21.44
C ILE A 159 24.90 6.22 20.07
N ILE A 160 24.14 5.85 19.06
CA ILE A 160 24.57 5.77 17.69
C ILE A 160 23.67 6.59 16.80
N GLY A 161 24.23 7.23 15.77
CA GLY A 161 23.48 7.96 14.78
C GLY A 161 23.91 7.56 13.38
N VAL A 162 22.96 7.46 12.46
CA VAL A 162 23.19 7.22 11.03
C VAL A 162 22.49 8.29 10.21
N GLN A 163 23.18 8.86 9.20
CA GLN A 163 22.61 9.88 8.31
C GLN A 163 21.71 9.28 7.25
N PHE A 164 21.92 8.01 6.93
CA PHE A 164 21.14 7.23 5.96
C PHE A 164 19.93 6.54 6.63
N HIS A 165 19.11 5.93 5.80
CA HIS A 165 17.89 5.23 6.21
C HIS A 165 18.08 3.70 6.17
N PRO A 166 18.46 3.04 7.27
CA PRO A 166 18.65 1.58 7.31
C PRO A 166 17.34 0.80 7.18
N GLU A 167 16.20 1.45 7.45
CA GLU A 167 14.87 0.83 7.43
C GLU A 167 14.33 0.55 6.03
N VAL A 168 14.87 1.17 4.97
CA VAL A 168 14.37 1.05 3.60
C VAL A 168 15.17 0.06 2.75
N GLU A 169 14.55 -0.51 1.71
CA GLU A 169 15.15 -1.56 0.86
C GLU A 169 16.39 -1.10 0.07
N LEU A 170 16.52 0.21 -0.21
CA LEU A 170 17.72 0.77 -0.87
C LEU A 170 18.97 0.78 0.01
N SER A 171 18.82 0.52 1.32
CA SER A 171 19.93 0.21 2.24
C SER A 171 20.07 -1.30 2.33
N GLU A 172 20.96 -1.88 1.50
CA GLU A 172 21.04 -3.33 1.24
C GLU A 172 21.17 -4.19 2.50
N ASN A 173 21.97 -3.75 3.48
CA ASN A 173 22.17 -4.44 4.75
C ASN A 173 21.48 -3.75 5.95
N GLY A 174 20.52 -2.88 5.69
CA GLY A 174 19.83 -2.11 6.73
C GLY A 174 19.17 -2.99 7.79
N LYS A 175 18.61 -4.14 7.40
CA LYS A 175 18.05 -5.12 8.33
C LYS A 175 19.11 -5.63 9.32
N VAL A 176 20.30 -5.99 8.84
CA VAL A 176 21.40 -6.48 9.71
C VAL A 176 21.83 -5.37 10.66
N MET A 177 21.94 -4.12 10.19
CA MET A 177 22.29 -2.98 11.04
C MET A 177 21.25 -2.77 12.16
N LEU A 178 19.97 -2.86 11.86
CA LEU A 178 18.90 -2.76 12.88
C LEU A 178 18.94 -3.95 13.86
N GLU A 179 19.17 -5.16 13.39
CA GLU A 179 19.37 -6.34 14.24
C GLU A 179 20.61 -6.19 15.15
N ASN A 180 21.71 -5.69 14.63
CA ASN A 180 22.92 -5.38 15.39
C ASN A 180 22.67 -4.32 16.47
N PHE A 181 21.89 -3.28 16.17
CA PHE A 181 21.46 -2.34 17.19
C PHE A 181 20.62 -3.02 18.28
N LEU A 182 19.57 -3.73 17.91
CA LEU A 182 18.63 -4.34 18.85
C LEU A 182 19.27 -5.46 19.70
N ARG A 183 20.03 -6.34 19.07
CA ARG A 183 20.60 -7.53 19.73
C ARG A 183 22.01 -7.28 20.27
N GLY A 184 22.87 -6.61 19.49
CA GLY A 184 24.26 -6.33 19.85
C GLY A 184 24.39 -5.16 20.84
N ILE A 185 23.90 -3.97 20.48
CA ILE A 185 24.09 -2.76 21.29
C ILE A 185 23.08 -2.69 22.45
N CYS A 186 21.80 -3.01 22.20
CA CYS A 186 20.76 -2.99 23.24
C CYS A 186 20.76 -4.26 24.10
N GLY A 187 21.27 -5.37 23.58
CA GLY A 187 21.30 -6.66 24.29
C GLY A 187 19.94 -7.31 24.48
N LEU A 188 18.94 -6.95 23.66
CA LEU A 188 17.59 -7.51 23.74
C LEU A 188 17.58 -8.99 23.32
N LYS A 189 16.96 -9.84 24.11
CA LYS A 189 16.93 -11.30 23.91
C LYS A 189 15.53 -11.85 23.69
N GLU A 190 14.51 -11.20 24.26
CA GLU A 190 13.12 -11.64 24.11
C GLU A 190 12.68 -11.58 22.64
N VAL A 191 11.88 -12.56 22.24
CA VAL A 191 11.29 -12.63 20.91
C VAL A 191 9.81 -12.32 21.04
N TYR A 192 9.35 -11.32 20.29
CA TYR A 192 7.94 -10.97 20.17
C TYR A 192 7.28 -11.89 19.14
N ALA A 193 6.98 -13.12 19.55
CA ALA A 193 6.47 -14.15 18.65
C ALA A 193 5.02 -13.87 18.20
N LEU A 194 4.69 -14.26 16.96
CA LEU A 194 3.35 -14.09 16.41
C LEU A 194 2.31 -14.93 17.15
N GLU A 195 2.70 -16.15 17.64
CA GLU A 195 1.86 -17.02 18.44
C GLU A 195 1.34 -16.35 19.71
N ASP A 196 2.24 -15.70 20.44
CA ASP A 196 1.89 -14.98 21.68
C ASP A 196 0.98 -13.79 21.38
N ARG A 197 1.20 -13.13 20.24
CA ARG A 197 0.39 -11.99 19.79
C ARG A 197 -1.01 -12.43 19.37
N ILE A 198 -1.14 -13.58 18.71
CA ILE A 198 -2.45 -14.19 18.40
C ILE A 198 -3.21 -14.47 19.70
N GLN A 199 -2.54 -15.09 20.69
CA GLN A 199 -3.18 -15.36 21.99
C GLN A 199 -3.58 -14.07 22.70
N THR A 200 -2.72 -13.05 22.69
CA THR A 200 -3.03 -11.72 23.26
C THR A 200 -4.26 -11.09 22.59
N SER A 201 -4.37 -11.19 21.26
CA SER A 201 -5.54 -10.70 20.52
C SER A 201 -6.81 -11.47 20.86
N VAL A 202 -6.73 -12.78 20.98
CA VAL A 202 -7.86 -13.65 21.42
C VAL A 202 -8.34 -13.25 22.82
N ASP A 203 -7.43 -13.07 23.76
CA ASP A 203 -7.78 -12.70 25.13
C ASP A 203 -8.35 -11.28 25.22
N MET A 204 -7.82 -10.36 24.44
CA MET A 204 -8.37 -9.00 24.30
C MET A 204 -9.80 -9.03 23.76
N ILE A 205 -10.05 -9.82 22.70
CA ILE A 205 -11.39 -9.97 22.11
C ILE A 205 -12.35 -10.53 23.18
N ARG A 206 -12.00 -11.61 23.87
CA ARG A 206 -12.83 -12.20 24.92
C ARG A 206 -13.17 -11.21 26.03
N LYS A 207 -12.17 -10.49 26.51
CA LYS A 207 -12.36 -9.50 27.58
C LYS A 207 -13.26 -8.35 27.17
N ARG A 208 -13.13 -7.87 25.91
CA ARG A 208 -13.83 -6.68 25.44
C ARG A 208 -15.25 -6.98 24.97
N VAL A 209 -15.44 -8.06 24.25
CA VAL A 209 -16.75 -8.45 23.69
C VAL A 209 -17.62 -9.17 24.73
N GLY A 210 -17.03 -10.07 25.54
CA GLY A 210 -17.78 -10.89 26.50
C GLY A 210 -18.80 -11.77 25.78
N ASP A 211 -20.04 -11.75 26.27
CA ASP A 211 -21.16 -12.55 25.73
C ASP A 211 -21.97 -11.81 24.65
N LYS A 212 -21.51 -10.61 24.21
CA LYS A 212 -22.19 -9.83 23.20
C LYS A 212 -21.98 -10.39 21.79
N LYS A 213 -22.88 -10.03 20.87
CA LYS A 213 -22.72 -10.29 19.44
C LYS A 213 -21.61 -9.44 18.85
N VAL A 214 -20.94 -9.96 17.82
CA VAL A 214 -19.99 -9.23 17.01
C VAL A 214 -20.27 -9.45 15.53
N MET A 215 -20.28 -8.37 14.76
CA MET A 215 -20.42 -8.39 13.32
C MET A 215 -19.08 -8.03 12.65
N VAL A 216 -18.73 -8.74 11.60
CA VAL A 216 -17.57 -8.45 10.75
C VAL A 216 -17.97 -8.43 9.27
N LEU A 217 -17.56 -7.39 8.54
CA LEU A 217 -17.69 -7.34 7.09
C LEU A 217 -16.48 -8.02 6.46
N VAL A 218 -16.73 -9.02 5.63
CA VAL A 218 -15.67 -9.80 4.98
C VAL A 218 -15.61 -9.47 3.50
N SER A 219 -14.63 -8.64 3.13
CA SER A 219 -14.38 -8.23 1.73
C SER A 219 -13.65 -9.29 0.90
N GLY A 220 -13.20 -10.39 1.55
CA GLY A 220 -12.31 -11.37 0.94
C GLY A 220 -10.83 -11.01 0.98
N GLY A 221 -10.45 -9.83 1.46
CA GLY A 221 -9.07 -9.49 1.78
C GLY A 221 -8.56 -10.29 2.96
N VAL A 222 -7.25 -10.56 3.01
CA VAL A 222 -6.63 -11.32 4.10
C VAL A 222 -6.90 -10.69 5.48
N ASP A 223 -6.99 -9.37 5.55
CA ASP A 223 -7.18 -8.64 6.82
C ASP A 223 -8.54 -8.94 7.45
N SER A 224 -9.63 -8.85 6.66
CA SER A 224 -10.98 -9.17 7.13
C SER A 224 -11.16 -10.67 7.40
N ALA A 225 -10.46 -11.54 6.65
CA ALA A 225 -10.48 -12.98 6.89
C ALA A 225 -9.76 -13.36 8.19
N VAL A 226 -8.61 -12.73 8.49
CA VAL A 226 -7.91 -12.90 9.78
C VAL A 226 -8.75 -12.39 10.93
N THR A 227 -9.43 -11.24 10.76
CA THR A 227 -10.39 -10.74 11.76
C THR A 227 -11.47 -11.77 12.06
N ALA A 228 -12.12 -12.31 11.04
CA ALA A 228 -13.15 -13.34 11.21
C ALA A 228 -12.62 -14.61 11.90
N ALA A 229 -11.42 -15.07 11.51
CA ALA A 229 -10.77 -16.24 12.13
C ALA A 229 -10.42 -16.01 13.61
N LEU A 230 -9.93 -14.82 13.99
CA LEU A 230 -9.66 -14.47 15.38
C LEU A 230 -10.92 -14.42 16.22
N LEU A 231 -11.99 -13.83 15.67
CA LEU A 231 -13.30 -13.80 16.35
C LEU A 231 -13.84 -15.20 16.61
N THR A 232 -13.77 -16.08 15.60
CA THR A 232 -14.20 -17.48 15.71
C THR A 232 -13.37 -18.26 16.76
N LYS A 233 -12.07 -17.95 16.87
CA LYS A 233 -11.19 -18.55 17.89
C LYS A 233 -11.46 -18.01 19.31
N ALA A 234 -11.92 -16.77 19.41
CA ALA A 234 -12.08 -16.07 20.68
C ALA A 234 -13.46 -16.23 21.30
N LEU A 235 -14.51 -16.30 20.50
CA LEU A 235 -15.90 -16.18 20.93
C LEU A 235 -16.72 -17.43 20.56
N PRO A 236 -17.87 -17.67 21.21
CA PRO A 236 -18.83 -18.69 20.80
C PRO A 236 -19.28 -18.44 19.33
N PRO A 237 -19.34 -19.51 18.50
CA PRO A 237 -19.68 -19.36 17.08
C PRO A 237 -21.02 -18.64 16.81
N GLU A 238 -22.00 -18.83 17.69
CA GLU A 238 -23.32 -18.21 17.61
C GLU A 238 -23.30 -16.68 17.80
N ASN A 239 -22.26 -16.15 18.42
CA ASN A 239 -22.10 -14.72 18.66
C ASN A 239 -21.35 -13.99 17.53
N VAL A 240 -20.77 -14.71 16.54
CA VAL A 240 -20.00 -14.14 15.46
C VAL A 240 -20.81 -14.13 14.16
N TYR A 241 -21.13 -12.96 13.65
CA TYR A 241 -21.85 -12.73 12.40
C TYR A 241 -20.88 -12.19 11.34
N ALA A 242 -20.63 -12.95 10.29
CA ALA A 242 -19.86 -12.48 9.16
C ALA A 242 -20.78 -12.20 7.97
N ILE A 243 -20.63 -11.01 7.40
CA ILE A 243 -21.41 -10.58 6.23
C ILE A 243 -20.43 -10.37 5.08
N HIS A 244 -20.65 -11.10 3.99
CA HIS A 244 -19.97 -10.90 2.71
C HIS A 244 -20.95 -10.30 1.71
N ILE A 245 -20.63 -9.11 1.19
CA ILE A 245 -21.43 -8.43 0.18
C ILE A 245 -20.86 -8.76 -1.20
N ASP A 246 -21.60 -9.53 -1.98
CA ASP A 246 -21.33 -9.74 -3.39
C ASP A 246 -21.97 -8.60 -4.19
N HIS A 247 -21.17 -7.59 -4.48
CA HIS A 247 -21.60 -6.37 -5.17
C HIS A 247 -21.54 -6.48 -6.70
N GLY A 248 -21.36 -7.68 -7.25
CA GLY A 248 -21.31 -7.92 -8.70
C GLY A 248 -19.96 -7.59 -9.37
N MET A 249 -19.06 -6.90 -8.70
CA MET A 249 -17.74 -6.51 -9.20
C MET A 249 -16.60 -7.33 -8.57
N MET A 250 -16.91 -8.52 -8.01
CA MET A 250 -15.92 -9.48 -7.50
C MET A 250 -15.26 -10.23 -8.66
N ARG A 251 -14.06 -10.80 -8.42
CA ARG A 251 -13.39 -11.69 -9.37
C ARG A 251 -14.19 -12.98 -9.59
N LYS A 252 -13.78 -13.76 -10.59
CA LYS A 252 -14.44 -15.02 -10.93
C LYS A 252 -14.44 -15.98 -9.74
N ASN A 253 -15.63 -16.48 -9.36
CA ASN A 253 -15.88 -17.43 -8.25
C ASN A 253 -15.39 -16.94 -6.86
N GLU A 254 -15.04 -15.66 -6.74
CA GLU A 254 -14.38 -15.15 -5.53
C GLU A 254 -15.30 -15.19 -4.31
N SER A 255 -16.55 -14.78 -4.44
CA SER A 255 -17.53 -14.83 -3.34
C SER A 255 -17.77 -16.26 -2.84
N ASP A 256 -17.81 -17.24 -3.73
CA ASP A 256 -17.96 -18.67 -3.37
C ASP A 256 -16.74 -19.17 -2.59
N ILE A 257 -15.52 -18.82 -3.04
CA ILE A 257 -14.27 -19.17 -2.39
C ILE A 257 -14.19 -18.57 -0.99
N ILE A 258 -14.54 -17.29 -0.83
CA ILE A 258 -14.54 -16.59 0.46
C ILE A 258 -15.49 -17.28 1.44
N CYS A 259 -16.74 -17.49 1.03
CA CYS A 259 -17.75 -18.10 1.90
C CYS A 259 -17.36 -19.52 2.30
N LYS A 260 -16.88 -20.34 1.36
CA LYS A 260 -16.41 -21.71 1.64
C LYS A 260 -15.27 -21.75 2.65
N ASN A 261 -14.25 -20.92 2.44
CA ASN A 261 -13.07 -20.90 3.29
C ASN A 261 -13.39 -20.44 4.71
N LEU A 262 -14.24 -19.40 4.87
CA LEU A 262 -14.62 -18.92 6.20
C LEU A 262 -15.54 -19.90 6.94
N SER A 263 -16.47 -20.52 6.25
CA SER A 263 -17.32 -21.56 6.84
C SER A 263 -16.49 -22.77 7.34
N SER A 264 -15.40 -23.13 6.65
CA SER A 264 -14.51 -24.22 7.08
C SER A 264 -13.75 -23.92 8.38
N LEU A 265 -13.65 -22.66 8.80
CA LEU A 265 -13.07 -22.24 10.08
C LEU A 265 -14.05 -22.31 11.27
N GLY A 266 -15.25 -22.84 11.06
CA GLY A 266 -16.26 -22.96 12.12
C GLY A 266 -17.17 -21.73 12.26
N LEU A 267 -17.17 -20.82 11.29
CA LEU A 267 -18.05 -19.65 11.29
C LEU A 267 -19.45 -20.06 10.86
N VAL A 268 -20.35 -20.20 11.83
CA VAL A 268 -21.71 -20.74 11.59
C VAL A 268 -22.67 -19.70 11.02
N ASN A 269 -22.50 -18.40 11.37
CA ASN A 269 -23.34 -17.31 10.88
C ASN A 269 -22.63 -16.56 9.74
N MET A 270 -22.24 -17.26 8.67
CA MET A 270 -21.71 -16.68 7.44
C MET A 270 -22.86 -16.33 6.49
N ASN A 271 -23.05 -15.04 6.25
CA ASN A 271 -24.13 -14.52 5.41
C ASN A 271 -23.56 -13.89 4.14
N ARG A 272 -23.95 -14.42 2.96
CA ARG A 272 -23.66 -13.79 1.67
C ARG A 272 -24.87 -12.97 1.21
N VAL A 273 -24.65 -11.69 0.98
CA VAL A 273 -25.65 -10.77 0.43
C VAL A 273 -25.40 -10.59 -1.06
N ASN A 274 -26.27 -11.10 -1.91
CA ASN A 274 -26.19 -10.94 -3.36
C ASN A 274 -26.79 -9.57 -3.73
N ALA A 275 -25.96 -8.55 -3.86
CA ALA A 275 -26.38 -7.17 -4.05
C ALA A 275 -25.98 -6.60 -5.43
N ALA A 276 -25.57 -7.43 -6.41
CA ALA A 276 -25.10 -6.97 -7.71
C ALA A 276 -26.07 -5.98 -8.38
N LYS A 277 -27.36 -6.34 -8.47
CA LYS A 277 -28.38 -5.48 -9.09
C LYS A 277 -28.57 -4.17 -8.34
N THR A 278 -28.57 -4.21 -7.01
CA THR A 278 -28.65 -3.03 -6.14
C THR A 278 -27.47 -2.09 -6.40
N PHE A 279 -26.24 -2.61 -6.50
CA PHE A 279 -25.08 -1.79 -6.81
C PHE A 279 -25.11 -1.18 -8.20
N PHE A 280 -25.59 -1.92 -9.20
CA PHE A 280 -25.58 -1.43 -10.57
C PHE A 280 -26.72 -0.44 -10.86
N TYR A 281 -27.92 -0.68 -10.36
CA TYR A 281 -29.13 -0.02 -10.85
C TYR A 281 -29.89 0.83 -9.83
N ASP A 282 -29.62 0.69 -8.54
CA ASP A 282 -30.25 1.54 -7.53
C ASP A 282 -29.51 2.87 -7.38
N THR A 283 -30.25 3.87 -6.93
CA THR A 283 -29.69 5.13 -6.43
C THR A 283 -29.50 5.06 -4.92
N VAL A 284 -28.66 5.93 -4.40
CA VAL A 284 -28.33 5.98 -2.97
C VAL A 284 -28.10 7.41 -2.48
N ASP A 285 -28.44 7.68 -1.23
CA ASP A 285 -28.07 8.94 -0.56
C ASP A 285 -26.54 8.94 -0.26
N ASP A 286 -25.90 10.06 -0.57
CA ASP A 286 -24.44 10.24 -0.37
C ASP A 286 -24.05 10.60 1.08
N GLY A 287 -25.01 10.57 2.00
CA GLY A 287 -24.83 10.96 3.40
C GLY A 287 -24.98 12.47 3.66
N ASN A 288 -25.15 13.28 2.60
CA ASN A 288 -25.39 14.72 2.67
C ASN A 288 -26.79 15.11 2.14
N GLY A 289 -27.66 14.12 1.90
CA GLY A 289 -28.99 14.31 1.35
C GLY A 289 -29.05 14.40 -0.18
N ASN A 290 -27.95 14.13 -0.90
CA ASN A 290 -27.97 14.08 -2.36
C ASN A 290 -28.18 12.64 -2.82
N ILE A 291 -29.13 12.43 -3.70
CA ILE A 291 -29.33 11.12 -4.36
C ILE A 291 -28.38 11.01 -5.54
N ILE A 292 -27.55 9.99 -5.52
CA ILE A 292 -26.52 9.71 -6.54
C ILE A 292 -26.70 8.32 -7.16
N GLY A 293 -26.18 8.14 -8.38
CA GLY A 293 -26.33 6.89 -9.15
C GLY A 293 -27.45 6.97 -10.19
N PRO A 294 -27.80 5.88 -10.88
CA PRO A 294 -27.24 4.54 -10.70
C PRO A 294 -25.78 4.40 -11.23
N LEU A 295 -25.09 3.40 -10.74
CA LEU A 295 -23.70 3.14 -11.17
C LEU A 295 -23.61 2.80 -12.65
N ALA A 296 -24.60 2.09 -13.17
CA ALA A 296 -24.70 1.70 -14.59
C ALA A 296 -24.86 2.88 -15.57
N GLU A 297 -25.11 4.09 -15.09
CA GLU A 297 -25.23 5.32 -15.90
C GLU A 297 -24.11 6.33 -15.56
N THR A 298 -23.14 5.94 -14.72
CA THR A 298 -22.10 6.84 -14.20
C THR A 298 -20.74 6.54 -14.83
N CYS A 299 -20.16 7.55 -15.50
CA CYS A 299 -18.81 7.45 -16.09
C CYS A 299 -17.71 8.14 -15.27
N ASP A 300 -18.05 9.14 -14.45
CA ASP A 300 -17.07 9.86 -13.64
C ASP A 300 -16.44 8.97 -12.57
N PRO A 301 -15.09 8.82 -12.52
CA PRO A 301 -14.42 7.89 -11.61
C PRO A 301 -14.64 8.20 -10.13
N GLU A 302 -14.68 9.48 -9.75
CA GLU A 302 -14.87 9.85 -8.34
C GLU A 302 -16.33 9.63 -7.93
N MET A 303 -17.27 9.90 -8.83
CA MET A 303 -18.69 9.62 -8.58
C MET A 303 -18.95 8.11 -8.47
N LYS A 304 -18.31 7.28 -9.35
CA LYS A 304 -18.39 5.81 -9.24
C LYS A 304 -17.95 5.33 -7.86
N ARG A 305 -16.78 5.81 -7.36
CA ARG A 305 -16.31 5.46 -6.01
C ARG A 305 -17.26 5.89 -4.91
N LYS A 306 -17.84 7.09 -5.05
CA LYS A 306 -18.80 7.63 -4.07
C LYS A 306 -20.08 6.80 -4.03
N ILE A 307 -20.65 6.45 -5.19
CA ILE A 307 -21.83 5.57 -5.29
C ILE A 307 -21.54 4.21 -4.66
N ILE A 308 -20.43 3.56 -5.04
CA ILE A 308 -20.05 2.24 -4.51
C ILE A 308 -19.90 2.30 -2.98
N GLY A 309 -19.21 3.32 -2.46
CA GLY A 309 -19.04 3.52 -1.03
C GLY A 309 -20.36 3.69 -0.28
N SER A 310 -21.25 4.58 -0.76
CA SER A 310 -22.57 4.82 -0.16
C SER A 310 -23.47 3.58 -0.24
N MET A 311 -23.38 2.84 -1.35
CA MET A 311 -24.14 1.60 -1.53
C MET A 311 -23.70 0.49 -0.57
N PHE A 312 -22.39 0.36 -0.30
CA PHE A 312 -21.90 -0.56 0.73
C PHE A 312 -22.50 -0.28 2.10
N ILE A 313 -22.68 1.00 2.45
CA ILE A 313 -23.29 1.40 3.73
C ILE A 313 -24.74 0.98 3.78
N LYS A 314 -25.51 1.31 2.72
CA LYS A 314 -26.93 0.95 2.62
C LYS A 314 -27.11 -0.56 2.72
N VAL A 315 -26.40 -1.33 1.89
CA VAL A 315 -26.54 -2.80 1.86
C VAL A 315 -26.07 -3.44 3.18
N THR A 316 -25.04 -2.89 3.84
CA THR A 316 -24.63 -3.37 5.17
C THR A 316 -25.72 -3.17 6.21
N ARG A 317 -26.39 -2.02 6.20
CA ARG A 317 -27.49 -1.72 7.11
C ARG A 317 -28.67 -2.67 6.88
N ASP A 318 -29.10 -2.79 5.63
CA ASP A 318 -30.22 -3.64 5.23
C ASP A 318 -29.95 -5.12 5.61
N ALA A 319 -28.71 -5.59 5.41
CA ALA A 319 -28.28 -6.93 5.79
C ALA A 319 -28.29 -7.15 7.31
N ALA A 320 -27.81 -6.19 8.08
CA ALA A 320 -27.81 -6.29 9.54
C ALA A 320 -29.24 -6.29 10.11
N GLU A 321 -30.11 -5.43 9.58
CA GLU A 321 -31.54 -5.42 9.94
C GLU A 321 -32.21 -6.77 9.66
N SER A 322 -31.92 -7.38 8.49
CA SER A 322 -32.47 -8.70 8.13
C SER A 322 -32.01 -9.86 9.05
N LEU A 323 -30.91 -9.65 9.76
CA LEU A 323 -30.33 -10.62 10.71
C LEU A 323 -30.65 -10.32 12.17
N ASP A 324 -31.56 -9.39 12.45
CA ASP A 324 -31.88 -8.88 13.79
C ASP A 324 -30.61 -8.47 14.57
N ILE A 325 -29.68 -7.81 13.87
CA ILE A 325 -28.47 -7.26 14.46
C ILE A 325 -28.73 -5.81 14.88
N ASP A 326 -28.78 -5.60 16.19
CA ASP A 326 -28.90 -4.28 16.78
C ASP A 326 -27.49 -3.63 16.89
N PHE A 327 -27.25 -2.59 16.12
CA PHE A 327 -25.98 -1.82 16.15
C PHE A 327 -25.72 -1.08 17.47
N ASP A 328 -26.73 -0.96 18.32
CA ASP A 328 -26.59 -0.29 19.60
C ASP A 328 -26.02 -1.20 20.69
N THR A 329 -26.02 -2.51 20.46
CA THR A 329 -25.54 -3.52 21.41
C THR A 329 -24.50 -4.47 20.82
N THR A 330 -24.36 -4.53 19.49
CA THR A 330 -23.45 -5.43 18.77
C THR A 330 -22.11 -4.75 18.49
N PHE A 331 -21.01 -5.44 18.73
CA PHE A 331 -19.69 -4.96 18.30
C PHE A 331 -19.53 -5.02 16.78
N LEU A 332 -18.89 -3.99 16.22
CA LEU A 332 -18.43 -3.99 14.85
C LEU A 332 -16.92 -4.26 14.84
N ALA A 333 -16.52 -5.39 14.24
CA ALA A 333 -15.13 -5.75 14.10
C ALA A 333 -14.54 -5.20 12.81
N GLN A 334 -13.34 -4.64 12.90
CA GLN A 334 -12.59 -4.09 11.78
C GLN A 334 -11.20 -4.73 11.70
N GLY A 335 -10.78 -5.04 10.47
CA GLY A 335 -9.44 -5.57 10.17
C GLY A 335 -8.40 -4.46 9.96
N THR A 336 -8.53 -3.34 10.68
CA THR A 336 -7.61 -2.20 10.57
C THR A 336 -6.22 -2.62 11.01
N LEU A 337 -5.22 -2.33 10.18
CA LEU A 337 -3.83 -2.65 10.45
C LEU A 337 -3.14 -1.54 11.24
N ARG A 338 -2.05 -1.89 11.90
CA ARG A 338 -1.24 -0.94 12.68
C ARG A 338 -0.82 0.31 11.87
N PRO A 339 -0.34 0.21 10.61
CA PRO A 339 -0.02 1.39 9.82
C PRO A 339 -1.22 2.32 9.57
N ASP A 340 -2.42 1.76 9.35
CA ASP A 340 -3.63 2.55 9.12
C ASP A 340 -4.09 3.28 10.39
N LEU A 341 -3.93 2.64 11.56
CA LEU A 341 -4.21 3.27 12.87
C LEU A 341 -3.24 4.42 13.18
N ILE A 342 -1.97 4.24 12.84
CA ILE A 342 -0.97 5.31 12.95
C ILE A 342 -1.35 6.50 12.05
N GLU A 343 -1.79 6.24 10.79
CA GLU A 343 -2.22 7.29 9.84
C GLU A 343 -3.50 8.02 10.23
N SER A 344 -4.41 7.33 10.92
CA SER A 344 -5.68 7.93 11.37
C SER A 344 -5.55 8.78 12.63
N GLY A 345 -4.36 8.86 13.25
CA GLY A 345 -4.12 9.60 14.47
C GLY A 345 -4.81 9.00 15.70
N ASN A 346 -4.93 7.68 15.75
CA ASN A 346 -5.48 7.01 16.93
C ASN A 346 -4.58 7.30 18.15
N PRO A 347 -5.11 7.94 19.23
CA PRO A 347 -4.32 8.32 20.41
C PRO A 347 -3.63 7.15 21.10
N ASP A 348 -4.18 5.91 20.94
CA ASP A 348 -3.63 4.70 21.55
C ASP A 348 -2.38 4.17 20.80
N VAL A 349 -2.12 4.67 19.58
CA VAL A 349 -1.04 4.18 18.71
C VAL A 349 -0.12 5.29 18.21
N SER A 350 -0.60 6.53 18.06
CA SER A 350 0.21 7.67 17.61
C SER A 350 -0.41 9.01 18.04
N GLY A 351 0.39 9.84 18.72
CA GLY A 351 -0.05 11.17 19.19
C GLY A 351 -0.09 12.29 18.15
N TYR A 352 0.37 12.05 16.89
CA TYR A 352 0.60 13.12 15.89
C TYR A 352 0.38 12.68 14.44
N ALA A 353 -0.75 12.10 14.10
CA ALA A 353 -1.06 11.98 12.68
C ALA A 353 -2.00 13.12 12.26
N HIS A 354 -1.57 13.96 11.35
CA HIS A 354 -2.49 14.81 10.60
C HIS A 354 -3.45 13.89 9.83
N LYS A 355 -4.74 14.22 9.85
CA LYS A 355 -5.83 13.55 9.15
C LYS A 355 -5.58 13.57 7.63
N ILE A 356 -4.76 12.63 7.11
CA ILE A 356 -4.30 12.62 5.71
C ILE A 356 -5.24 11.83 4.79
N LYS A 357 -6.08 10.95 5.34
CA LYS A 357 -7.05 10.17 4.53
C LYS A 357 -8.39 10.03 5.26
N THR A 358 -9.46 10.43 4.62
CA THR A 358 -10.82 9.94 4.88
C THR A 358 -10.88 8.49 4.41
N HIS A 359 -10.70 7.54 5.31
CA HIS A 359 -10.94 6.12 5.05
C HIS A 359 -12.45 5.83 5.10
N HIS A 360 -12.87 4.74 4.45
CA HIS A 360 -14.22 4.16 4.49
C HIS A 360 -14.76 3.92 5.93
N ASN A 361 -13.96 4.18 6.94
CA ASN A 361 -14.25 4.05 8.37
C ASN A 361 -14.96 5.28 8.99
N ASP A 362 -15.25 6.33 8.24
CA ASP A 362 -15.90 7.56 8.74
C ASP A 362 -17.41 7.59 8.43
N VAL A 363 -18.02 6.42 8.36
CA VAL A 363 -19.44 6.23 8.10
C VAL A 363 -20.22 6.39 9.41
N ASP A 364 -21.44 6.90 9.35
CA ASP A 364 -22.30 7.13 10.52
C ASP A 364 -22.42 5.89 11.43
N ILE A 365 -22.53 4.69 10.87
CA ILE A 365 -22.60 3.44 11.63
C ILE A 365 -21.31 3.22 12.43
N VAL A 366 -20.15 3.37 11.77
CA VAL A 366 -18.83 3.19 12.40
C VAL A 366 -18.60 4.28 13.45
N ARG A 367 -18.98 5.53 13.15
CA ARG A 367 -18.87 6.65 14.10
C ARG A 367 -19.70 6.41 15.34
N ARG A 368 -20.99 6.05 15.21
CA ARG A 368 -21.87 5.71 16.34
C ARG A 368 -21.35 4.52 17.15
N ALA A 369 -20.91 3.46 16.48
CA ALA A 369 -20.32 2.31 17.16
C ALA A 369 -19.05 2.71 17.93
N ARG A 370 -18.23 3.61 17.39
CA ARG A 370 -17.03 4.14 18.06
C ARG A 370 -17.38 4.99 19.27
N GLU A 371 -18.35 5.90 19.16
CA GLU A 371 -18.85 6.72 20.26
C GLU A 371 -19.40 5.87 21.43
N LYS A 372 -20.00 4.72 21.11
CA LYS A 372 -20.50 3.74 22.10
C LYS A 372 -19.45 2.74 22.58
N GLY A 373 -18.20 2.82 22.10
CA GLY A 373 -17.14 1.87 22.45
C GLY A 373 -17.34 0.47 21.88
N LEU A 374 -18.19 0.30 20.86
CA LEU A 374 -18.54 -0.97 20.22
C LEU A 374 -17.71 -1.29 18.97
N ILE A 375 -16.58 -0.63 18.76
CA ILE A 375 -15.60 -1.02 17.74
C ILE A 375 -14.56 -1.92 18.36
N ILE A 376 -14.22 -3.01 17.65
CA ILE A 376 -13.08 -3.85 17.97
C ILE A 376 -12.16 -4.00 16.77
N GLU A 377 -10.92 -3.58 16.92
CA GLU A 377 -9.87 -3.67 15.91
C GLU A 377 -8.97 -4.85 16.26
N THR A 378 -9.12 -5.97 15.54
CA THR A 378 -8.44 -7.23 15.89
C THR A 378 -7.01 -7.29 15.38
N ASN A 379 -6.71 -6.54 14.31
CA ASN A 379 -5.41 -6.56 13.62
C ASN A 379 -4.51 -5.37 14.00
N TRP A 380 -4.87 -4.65 15.04
CA TRP A 380 -4.23 -3.38 15.46
C TRP A 380 -2.72 -3.46 15.69
N ASP A 381 -2.21 -4.65 15.97
CA ASP A 381 -0.80 -4.89 16.32
C ASP A 381 0.04 -5.46 15.17
N TRP A 382 -0.55 -5.69 13.97
CA TRP A 382 0.15 -6.34 12.87
C TRP A 382 0.36 -5.45 11.64
N HIS A 383 1.52 -5.66 11.00
CA HIS A 383 1.81 -5.20 9.66
C HIS A 383 1.29 -6.19 8.60
N LYS A 384 1.18 -5.74 7.35
CA LYS A 384 0.57 -6.53 6.26
C LYS A 384 1.20 -7.90 6.03
N ASP A 385 2.53 -7.98 6.14
CA ASP A 385 3.24 -9.25 5.92
C ASP A 385 3.04 -10.23 7.08
N GLU A 386 2.93 -9.69 8.31
CA GLU A 386 2.64 -10.47 9.49
C GLU A 386 1.21 -11.04 9.43
N VAL A 387 0.23 -10.26 8.96
CA VAL A 387 -1.15 -10.73 8.78
C VAL A 387 -1.23 -11.95 7.88
N ARG A 388 -0.40 -12.03 6.83
CA ARG A 388 -0.32 -13.22 5.97
C ARG A 388 0.23 -14.45 6.69
N GLN A 389 1.19 -14.26 7.59
CA GLN A 389 1.70 -15.35 8.44
C GLN A 389 0.65 -15.78 9.45
N VAL A 390 0.01 -14.83 10.14
CA VAL A 390 -1.10 -15.06 11.06
C VAL A 390 -2.26 -15.79 10.37
N ALA A 391 -2.58 -15.43 9.12
CA ALA A 391 -3.59 -16.13 8.33
C ALA A 391 -3.30 -17.63 8.20
N ARG A 392 -2.04 -18.00 7.87
CA ARG A 392 -1.60 -19.40 7.78
C ARG A 392 -1.66 -20.10 9.14
N MET A 393 -1.23 -19.43 10.20
CA MET A 393 -1.25 -19.97 11.56
C MET A 393 -2.67 -20.19 12.10
N LEU A 394 -3.64 -19.38 11.63
CA LEU A 394 -5.06 -19.55 11.93
C LEU A 394 -5.75 -20.59 11.04
N GLY A 395 -5.04 -21.24 10.10
CA GLY A 395 -5.57 -22.28 9.23
C GLY A 395 -6.34 -21.74 8.00
N LEU A 396 -6.18 -20.46 7.65
CA LEU A 396 -6.72 -19.91 6.41
C LEU A 396 -6.01 -20.50 5.19
N ASP A 397 -6.78 -20.79 4.13
CA ASP A 397 -6.27 -21.31 2.88
C ASP A 397 -5.24 -20.37 2.23
N GLU A 398 -4.23 -20.94 1.55
CA GLU A 398 -3.18 -20.16 0.91
C GLU A 398 -3.72 -19.19 -0.15
N SER A 399 -4.85 -19.50 -0.79
CA SER A 399 -5.54 -18.60 -1.72
C SER A 399 -6.02 -17.29 -1.06
N ILE A 400 -6.21 -17.29 0.27
CA ILE A 400 -6.52 -16.08 1.06
C ILE A 400 -5.22 -15.47 1.59
N ALA A 401 -4.33 -16.27 2.18
CA ALA A 401 -3.13 -15.80 2.86
C ALA A 401 -2.15 -15.11 1.89
N SER A 402 -1.98 -15.62 0.67
CA SER A 402 -1.10 -15.06 -0.36
C SER A 402 -1.82 -14.17 -1.38
N ARG A 403 -3.10 -13.90 -1.18
CA ARG A 403 -3.90 -13.14 -2.12
C ARG A 403 -3.31 -11.76 -2.42
N GLN A 404 -3.23 -11.45 -3.72
CA GLN A 404 -2.84 -10.11 -4.16
C GLN A 404 -3.89 -9.06 -3.73
N PRO A 405 -3.48 -7.82 -3.45
CA PRO A 405 -4.41 -6.75 -3.14
C PRO A 405 -5.51 -6.62 -4.19
N PHE A 406 -6.73 -6.39 -3.72
CA PHE A 406 -7.88 -6.14 -4.58
C PHE A 406 -8.62 -4.91 -4.03
N PRO A 407 -8.94 -3.93 -4.86
CA PRO A 407 -9.54 -2.70 -4.39
C PRO A 407 -10.95 -2.90 -3.87
N GLY A 408 -11.40 -2.09 -2.91
CA GLY A 408 -12.76 -2.15 -2.37
C GLY A 408 -13.86 -2.05 -3.43
N PRO A 409 -13.75 -1.15 -4.44
CA PRO A 409 -14.69 -1.09 -5.56
C PRO A 409 -14.62 -2.29 -6.53
N GLY A 410 -13.72 -3.26 -6.30
CA GLY A 410 -13.59 -4.43 -7.12
C GLY A 410 -13.19 -4.13 -8.56
N LEU A 411 -13.79 -4.86 -9.51
CA LEU A 411 -13.60 -4.64 -10.95
C LEU A 411 -14.11 -3.28 -11.44
N GLY A 412 -14.92 -2.57 -10.64
CA GLY A 412 -15.49 -1.27 -11.01
C GLY A 412 -14.47 -0.19 -11.33
N VAL A 413 -13.26 -0.22 -10.74
CA VAL A 413 -12.16 0.70 -11.06
C VAL A 413 -11.24 0.17 -12.17
N ARG A 414 -11.60 -0.95 -12.79
CA ARG A 414 -10.91 -1.59 -13.91
C ARG A 414 -11.75 -1.63 -15.18
N ILE A 415 -12.93 -1.00 -15.16
CA ILE A 415 -13.78 -0.74 -16.31
C ILE A 415 -13.74 0.75 -16.56
N ILE A 416 -13.04 1.18 -17.62
CA ILE A 416 -12.95 2.59 -17.98
C ILE A 416 -14.26 3.01 -18.65
N CYS A 417 -15.12 3.69 -17.89
CA CYS A 417 -16.44 4.10 -18.36
C CYS A 417 -16.36 5.39 -19.17
N THR A 418 -17.10 5.45 -20.28
CA THR A 418 -17.29 6.69 -21.05
C THR A 418 -18.46 6.57 -22.03
N GLU A 419 -19.13 7.70 -22.30
CA GLU A 419 -20.16 7.84 -23.33
C GLU A 419 -19.57 8.24 -24.68
N SER A 420 -18.48 8.99 -24.67
CA SER A 420 -17.93 9.60 -25.87
C SER A 420 -16.41 9.74 -25.81
N ALA A 421 -15.82 10.01 -26.95
CA ALA A 421 -14.39 10.23 -27.07
C ALA A 421 -13.93 11.47 -26.28
N ALA A 422 -12.87 11.33 -25.49
CA ALA A 422 -12.19 12.44 -24.88
C ALA A 422 -11.37 13.21 -25.94
N GLU A 423 -11.29 14.52 -25.79
CA GLU A 423 -10.47 15.36 -26.67
C GLU A 423 -8.99 14.99 -26.54
N VAL A 424 -8.33 14.76 -27.69
CA VAL A 424 -6.90 14.52 -27.81
C VAL A 424 -6.28 15.73 -28.48
N PRO A 425 -5.36 16.47 -27.84
CA PRO A 425 -4.72 17.61 -28.45
C PRO A 425 -3.89 17.20 -29.69
N ALA A 426 -4.12 17.84 -30.85
CA ALA A 426 -3.39 17.53 -32.08
C ALA A 426 -1.87 17.69 -31.93
N LYS A 427 -1.42 18.61 -31.07
CA LYS A 427 -0.02 18.80 -30.72
C LYS A 427 0.56 17.57 -30.06
N ALA A 428 -0.18 16.94 -29.13
CA ALA A 428 0.28 15.75 -28.41
C ALA A 428 0.45 14.53 -29.34
N GLU A 429 -0.44 14.36 -30.33
CA GLU A 429 -0.30 13.34 -31.39
C GLU A 429 0.96 13.55 -32.24
N ALA A 430 1.25 14.80 -32.63
CA ALA A 430 2.45 15.12 -33.40
C ALA A 430 3.74 14.88 -32.57
N GLU A 431 3.74 15.26 -31.30
CA GLU A 431 4.84 15.02 -30.34
C GLU A 431 5.07 13.51 -30.12
N LEU A 432 4.01 12.72 -29.97
CA LEU A 432 4.11 11.27 -29.81
C LEU A 432 4.76 10.62 -31.04
N LYS A 433 4.31 10.98 -32.24
CA LYS A 433 4.88 10.47 -33.50
C LYS A 433 6.34 10.85 -33.71
N ALA A 434 6.78 12.00 -33.17
CA ALA A 434 8.17 12.45 -33.26
C ALA A 434 9.11 11.68 -32.26
N ILE A 435 8.57 11.14 -31.18
CA ILE A 435 9.35 10.40 -30.17
C ILE A 435 9.46 8.92 -30.53
N VAL A 436 8.39 8.34 -31.08
CA VAL A 436 8.29 6.91 -31.36
C VAL A 436 9.13 6.54 -32.60
N PRO A 437 9.93 5.44 -32.57
CA PRO A 437 10.71 5.00 -33.71
C PRO A 437 9.87 4.79 -34.99
N GLN A 438 10.45 5.05 -36.16
CA GLN A 438 9.74 5.00 -37.48
C GLN A 438 9.20 3.59 -37.85
N ASN A 439 9.76 2.53 -37.29
CA ASN A 439 9.29 1.16 -37.50
C ASN A 439 8.11 0.77 -36.61
N MET A 440 7.62 1.69 -35.77
CA MET A 440 6.46 1.50 -34.92
C MET A 440 5.33 2.45 -35.32
N SER A 441 4.11 2.08 -34.99
CA SER A 441 2.95 2.97 -35.02
C SER A 441 2.55 3.36 -33.60
N ALA A 442 2.02 4.58 -33.46
CA ALA A 442 1.54 5.11 -32.18
C ALA A 442 0.32 6.00 -32.36
N THR A 443 -0.58 5.95 -31.39
CA THR A 443 -1.75 6.83 -31.31
C THR A 443 -2.08 7.13 -29.86
N ILE A 444 -2.81 8.23 -29.62
CA ILE A 444 -3.33 8.56 -28.29
C ILE A 444 -4.77 8.09 -28.21
N ALA A 445 -5.06 7.23 -27.25
CA ALA A 445 -6.43 6.77 -27.02
C ALA A 445 -7.33 7.92 -26.54
N PRO A 446 -8.53 8.08 -27.12
CA PRO A 446 -9.47 9.14 -26.74
C PRO A 446 -10.24 8.79 -25.45
N ILE A 447 -9.50 8.35 -24.43
CA ILE A 447 -10.00 8.01 -23.08
C ILE A 447 -9.06 8.58 -22.03
N ARG A 448 -9.50 8.60 -20.76
CA ARG A 448 -8.70 9.10 -19.66
C ARG A 448 -8.39 7.96 -18.68
N SER A 449 -7.22 8.00 -18.07
CA SER A 449 -6.83 7.14 -16.97
C SER A 449 -6.21 7.96 -15.83
N VAL A 450 -6.27 7.45 -14.61
CA VAL A 450 -5.70 8.14 -13.45
C VAL A 450 -4.18 8.00 -13.42
N GLY A 451 -3.52 9.10 -13.06
CA GLY A 451 -2.09 9.17 -12.77
C GLY A 451 -1.83 10.05 -11.55
N VAL A 452 -0.59 10.02 -11.08
CA VAL A 452 -0.09 10.89 -10.00
C VAL A 452 1.10 11.67 -10.54
N GLN A 453 0.98 12.98 -10.60
CA GLN A 453 2.05 13.88 -10.98
C GLN A 453 2.13 14.99 -9.91
N GLY A 454 3.18 14.97 -9.12
CA GLY A 454 3.23 15.69 -7.84
C GLY A 454 2.30 15.04 -6.81
N ASP A 455 1.69 15.83 -5.93
CA ASP A 455 0.83 15.34 -4.84
C ASP A 455 -0.64 15.15 -5.23
N ASN A 456 -1.00 15.42 -6.49
CA ASN A 456 -2.39 15.40 -6.96
C ASN A 456 -2.65 14.30 -7.98
N ARG A 457 -3.87 13.74 -7.93
CA ARG A 457 -4.37 12.87 -8.99
C ARG A 457 -4.56 13.68 -10.29
N SER A 458 -4.19 13.07 -11.41
CA SER A 458 -4.42 13.62 -12.74
C SER A 458 -5.17 12.61 -13.61
N TYR A 459 -6.06 13.09 -14.48
CA TYR A 459 -6.78 12.26 -15.46
C TYR A 459 -6.28 12.65 -16.85
N ARG A 460 -5.48 11.78 -17.49
CA ARG A 460 -4.84 12.03 -18.78
C ARG A 460 -4.98 10.84 -19.71
N SER A 461 -4.59 11.04 -20.97
CA SER A 461 -4.73 10.03 -22.01
C SER A 461 -3.67 8.94 -21.92
N LEU A 462 -3.95 7.83 -22.60
CA LEU A 462 -3.10 6.67 -22.81
C LEU A 462 -2.43 6.76 -24.18
N ALA A 463 -1.10 6.66 -24.26
CA ALA A 463 -0.39 6.39 -25.51
C ALA A 463 -0.39 4.89 -25.78
N ILE A 464 -0.79 4.50 -26.99
CA ILE A 464 -0.79 3.13 -27.48
C ILE A 464 0.27 2.98 -28.55
N LEU A 465 1.19 2.05 -28.35
CA LEU A 465 2.29 1.72 -29.26
C LEU A 465 2.03 0.36 -29.88
N ALA A 466 2.41 0.18 -31.16
CA ALA A 466 2.39 -1.11 -31.82
C ALA A 466 3.61 -1.26 -32.72
N GLY A 467 4.17 -2.45 -32.81
CA GLY A 467 5.38 -2.76 -33.59
C GLY A 467 6.35 -3.64 -32.81
N ASP A 468 7.44 -3.98 -33.46
CA ASP A 468 8.52 -4.78 -32.87
C ASP A 468 9.56 -3.83 -32.24
N ILE A 469 9.78 -3.95 -30.94
CA ILE A 469 10.71 -3.12 -30.17
C ILE A 469 11.41 -3.96 -29.09
N GLY A 470 12.67 -3.64 -28.83
CA GLY A 470 13.42 -4.27 -27.75
C GLY A 470 12.87 -3.90 -26.38
N THR A 471 12.89 -4.85 -25.43
CA THR A 471 12.35 -4.65 -24.08
C THR A 471 12.94 -3.41 -23.40
N GLY A 472 14.26 -3.20 -23.47
CA GLY A 472 14.93 -2.02 -22.87
C GLY A 472 14.42 -0.71 -23.44
N GLU A 473 14.38 -0.60 -24.77
CA GLU A 473 13.92 0.58 -25.50
C GLU A 473 12.44 0.90 -25.22
N LEU A 474 11.59 -0.13 -25.13
CA LEU A 474 10.18 0.02 -24.78
C LEU A 474 10.00 0.70 -23.41
N PHE A 475 10.75 0.25 -22.38
CA PHE A 475 10.65 0.83 -21.04
C PHE A 475 11.27 2.23 -20.95
N GLU A 476 12.24 2.55 -21.80
CA GLU A 476 12.75 3.92 -21.94
C GLU A 476 11.68 4.84 -22.56
N LEU A 477 11.02 4.41 -23.63
CA LEU A 477 9.89 5.15 -24.22
C LEU A 477 8.74 5.35 -23.22
N ALA A 478 8.41 4.32 -22.45
CA ALA A 478 7.36 4.38 -21.45
C ALA A 478 7.63 5.43 -20.35
N ARG A 479 8.90 5.72 -20.07
CA ARG A 479 9.32 6.77 -19.15
C ARG A 479 9.38 8.14 -19.85
N GLU A 480 9.88 8.17 -21.08
CA GLU A 480 10.12 9.42 -21.84
C GLU A 480 8.80 10.08 -22.25
N ILE A 481 7.85 9.33 -22.81
CA ILE A 481 6.59 9.85 -23.34
C ILE A 481 5.81 10.68 -22.32
N PRO A 482 5.48 10.18 -21.11
CA PRO A 482 4.74 10.97 -20.12
C PRO A 482 5.52 12.18 -19.58
N ASN A 483 6.87 12.13 -19.61
CA ASN A 483 7.71 13.23 -19.17
C ASN A 483 7.75 14.38 -20.19
N LYS A 484 7.65 14.07 -21.48
CA LYS A 484 7.68 15.06 -22.58
C LYS A 484 6.28 15.54 -22.97
N ILE A 485 5.28 14.66 -22.94
CA ILE A 485 3.91 14.97 -23.39
C ILE A 485 2.98 15.03 -22.20
N SER A 486 2.70 16.23 -21.74
CA SER A 486 1.90 16.47 -20.52
C SER A 486 0.45 15.95 -20.61
N ALA A 487 -0.07 15.67 -21.80
CA ALA A 487 -1.39 15.11 -22.03
C ALA A 487 -1.46 13.58 -21.75
N ILE A 488 -0.32 12.92 -21.55
CA ILE A 488 -0.21 11.46 -21.39
C ILE A 488 0.30 11.13 -19.98
N ASN A 489 -0.30 10.16 -19.32
CA ASN A 489 0.18 9.62 -18.05
C ASN A 489 0.43 8.11 -18.11
N ARG A 490 0.12 7.45 -19.24
CA ARG A 490 0.21 6.00 -19.38
C ARG A 490 0.62 5.59 -20.79
N VAL A 491 1.36 4.50 -20.90
CA VAL A 491 1.84 3.94 -22.17
C VAL A 491 1.55 2.44 -22.18
N ALA A 492 0.96 1.93 -23.26
CA ALA A 492 0.72 0.51 -23.46
C ALA A 492 1.19 0.04 -24.83
N LEU A 493 1.74 -1.18 -24.89
CA LEU A 493 2.14 -1.86 -26.11
C LEU A 493 1.06 -2.86 -26.56
N VAL A 494 0.62 -2.80 -27.79
CA VAL A 494 -0.28 -3.80 -28.39
C VAL A 494 0.45 -5.12 -28.58
N ILE A 495 -0.17 -6.21 -28.16
CA ILE A 495 0.40 -7.55 -28.26
C ILE A 495 -0.10 -8.22 -29.55
N GLY A 496 0.83 -8.70 -30.38
CA GLY A 496 0.51 -9.49 -31.57
C GLY A 496 0.03 -8.72 -32.78
N LYS A 497 -0.09 -7.39 -32.72
CA LYS A 497 -0.37 -6.51 -33.87
C LYS A 497 0.79 -5.54 -34.09
N LYS A 498 1.17 -5.30 -35.36
CA LYS A 498 2.28 -4.41 -35.70
C LYS A 498 1.89 -2.96 -35.92
N ASN A 499 0.60 -2.69 -36.14
CA ASN A 499 0.09 -1.35 -36.39
C ASN A 499 -1.12 -1.05 -35.53
N VAL A 500 -1.24 0.19 -35.12
CA VAL A 500 -2.41 0.79 -34.51
C VAL A 500 -2.71 2.11 -35.20
N ASP A 501 -3.96 2.26 -35.63
CA ASP A 501 -4.48 3.47 -36.24
C ASP A 501 -5.30 4.27 -35.23
N THR A 502 -6.01 5.29 -35.71
CA THR A 502 -6.96 6.06 -34.90
C THR A 502 -8.02 5.14 -34.31
N LEU A 503 -8.23 5.26 -33.01
CA LEU A 503 -9.19 4.46 -32.25
C LEU A 503 -10.51 5.22 -32.07
N LYS A 504 -11.60 4.48 -32.07
CA LYS A 504 -12.95 4.97 -31.80
C LYS A 504 -13.45 4.46 -30.47
N VAL A 505 -14.28 5.26 -29.83
CA VAL A 505 -14.95 4.89 -28.57
C VAL A 505 -16.21 4.09 -28.85
N LYS A 506 -16.40 3.02 -28.10
CA LYS A 506 -17.66 2.33 -27.88
C LYS A 506 -18.12 2.65 -26.48
N PRO A 507 -19.32 3.21 -26.25
CA PRO A 507 -19.82 3.48 -24.90
C PRO A 507 -19.70 2.27 -23.98
N LEU A 508 -19.24 2.52 -22.76
CA LEU A 508 -19.03 1.46 -21.75
C LEU A 508 -19.40 1.95 -20.37
N HIS A 509 -20.20 1.13 -19.69
CA HIS A 509 -20.65 1.35 -18.31
C HIS A 509 -20.44 0.11 -17.48
N ILE A 510 -20.56 0.25 -16.15
CA ILE A 510 -20.54 -0.88 -15.22
C ILE A 510 -21.93 -1.52 -15.20
N ASN A 511 -22.04 -2.75 -15.68
CA ASN A 511 -23.23 -3.59 -15.62
C ASN A 511 -22.81 -5.07 -15.62
N GLU A 512 -23.76 -5.99 -15.58
CA GLU A 512 -23.46 -7.43 -15.56
C GLU A 512 -22.61 -7.86 -16.78
N GLU A 513 -22.93 -7.36 -17.98
CA GLU A 513 -22.21 -7.77 -19.20
C GLU A 513 -20.74 -7.34 -19.17
N SER A 514 -20.48 -6.09 -18.83
CA SER A 514 -19.11 -5.54 -18.77
C SER A 514 -18.29 -6.15 -17.63
N THR A 515 -18.91 -6.39 -16.46
CA THR A 515 -18.25 -7.03 -15.32
C THR A 515 -17.99 -8.50 -15.57
N ASP A 516 -18.90 -9.25 -16.21
CA ASP A 516 -18.69 -10.65 -16.58
C ASP A 516 -17.59 -10.81 -17.62
N LEU A 517 -17.57 -9.95 -18.66
CA LEU A 517 -16.49 -9.93 -19.64
C LEU A 517 -15.15 -9.66 -18.97
N LEU A 518 -15.05 -8.61 -18.17
CA LEU A 518 -13.79 -8.30 -17.47
C LEU A 518 -13.39 -9.40 -16.49
N ARG A 519 -14.34 -10.03 -15.81
CA ARG A 519 -14.11 -11.15 -14.88
C ARG A 519 -13.46 -12.34 -15.56
N ASP A 520 -13.90 -12.66 -16.77
CA ASP A 520 -13.32 -13.74 -17.59
C ASP A 520 -11.92 -13.38 -18.12
N LEU A 521 -11.73 -12.15 -18.60
CA LEU A 521 -10.44 -11.62 -19.02
C LEU A 521 -9.43 -11.58 -17.87
N ASP A 522 -9.83 -11.07 -16.70
CA ASP A 522 -8.99 -11.02 -15.50
C ASP A 522 -8.56 -12.43 -15.03
N ALA A 523 -9.45 -13.41 -15.13
CA ALA A 523 -9.13 -14.79 -14.79
C ALA A 523 -8.03 -15.37 -15.68
N ILE A 524 -8.04 -15.09 -17.00
CA ILE A 524 -6.98 -15.52 -17.93
C ILE A 524 -5.66 -14.84 -17.57
N VAL A 525 -5.68 -13.52 -17.39
CA VAL A 525 -4.49 -12.71 -17.10
C VAL A 525 -3.85 -13.14 -15.79
N THR A 526 -4.65 -13.24 -14.72
CA THR A 526 -4.14 -13.58 -13.38
C THR A 526 -3.61 -15.01 -13.30
N ALA A 527 -4.24 -15.96 -13.98
CA ALA A 527 -3.78 -17.34 -14.01
C ALA A 527 -2.40 -17.50 -14.68
N LYS A 528 -2.16 -16.77 -15.78
CA LYS A 528 -0.89 -16.86 -16.54
C LYS A 528 0.26 -16.06 -15.93
N LEU A 529 -0.05 -14.97 -15.21
CA LEU A 529 0.94 -14.10 -14.54
C LEU A 529 1.08 -14.37 -13.03
N ALA A 530 0.58 -15.50 -12.54
CA ALA A 530 0.70 -15.91 -11.13
C ALA A 530 2.14 -16.31 -10.78
N THR A 531 3.06 -15.35 -10.64
CA THR A 531 4.43 -15.58 -10.20
C THR A 531 4.70 -14.88 -8.88
N LYS A 532 5.64 -15.43 -8.07
CA LYS A 532 6.06 -14.81 -6.80
C LYS A 532 6.78 -13.47 -6.97
N LYS A 533 7.25 -13.16 -8.19
CA LYS A 533 7.97 -11.92 -8.50
C LYS A 533 7.05 -10.73 -8.76
N ILE A 534 5.77 -10.97 -9.06
CA ILE A 534 4.81 -9.93 -9.41
C ILE A 534 3.93 -9.63 -8.20
N SER A 535 3.90 -8.37 -7.79
CA SER A 535 3.15 -7.93 -6.59
C SER A 535 1.66 -7.81 -6.84
N GLN A 536 1.27 -7.38 -8.05
CA GLN A 536 -0.13 -7.28 -8.47
C GLN A 536 -0.28 -7.45 -9.97
N THR A 537 -1.31 -8.21 -10.39
CA THR A 537 -1.66 -8.48 -11.78
C THR A 537 -3.15 -8.39 -11.98
N PHE A 538 -3.60 -7.76 -13.07
CA PHE A 538 -5.02 -7.67 -13.42
C PHE A 538 -5.24 -7.23 -14.87
N ALA A 539 -6.48 -7.41 -15.33
CA ALA A 539 -6.99 -6.89 -16.61
C ALA A 539 -7.79 -5.59 -16.40
N VAL A 540 -7.78 -4.72 -17.41
CA VAL A 540 -8.58 -3.48 -17.46
C VAL A 540 -9.36 -3.47 -18.77
N LEU A 541 -10.68 -3.27 -18.71
CA LEU A 541 -11.54 -3.18 -19.89
C LEU A 541 -11.61 -1.74 -20.37
N LEU A 542 -11.33 -1.56 -21.67
CA LEU A 542 -11.22 -0.26 -22.31
C LEU A 542 -12.27 -0.07 -23.40
N PRO A 543 -12.96 1.08 -23.46
CA PRO A 543 -14.03 1.38 -24.39
C PRO A 543 -13.52 1.83 -25.77
N ILE A 544 -12.49 1.17 -26.31
CA ILE A 544 -11.84 1.58 -27.56
C ILE A 544 -11.60 0.38 -28.50
N SER A 545 -11.76 0.63 -29.78
CA SER A 545 -11.36 -0.28 -30.87
C SER A 545 -11.13 0.49 -32.17
N ALA A 546 -10.59 -0.18 -33.20
CA ALA A 546 -10.33 0.43 -34.49
C ALA A 546 -11.62 0.98 -35.17
N ASP A 547 -12.71 0.26 -35.05
CA ASP A 547 -14.01 0.58 -35.69
C ASP A 547 -15.06 1.17 -34.73
N GLY A 548 -14.83 1.11 -33.42
CA GLY A 548 -15.79 1.54 -32.39
C GLY A 548 -16.88 0.51 -32.08
N THR A 549 -16.72 -0.75 -32.50
CA THR A 549 -17.73 -1.80 -32.30
C THR A 549 -17.39 -2.78 -31.19
N LYS A 550 -16.11 -2.88 -30.82
CA LYS A 550 -15.57 -3.76 -29.80
C LYS A 550 -14.94 -2.97 -28.65
N TYR A 551 -14.49 -3.69 -27.65
CA TYR A 551 -13.68 -3.19 -26.55
C TYR A 551 -12.21 -3.59 -26.74
N SER A 552 -11.34 -3.09 -25.89
CA SER A 552 -9.96 -3.54 -25.80
C SER A 552 -9.64 -3.89 -24.34
N VAL A 553 -8.55 -4.62 -24.12
CA VAL A 553 -8.11 -4.99 -22.77
C VAL A 553 -6.65 -4.63 -22.57
N ALA A 554 -6.35 -4.00 -21.44
CA ALA A 554 -4.98 -3.78 -20.99
C ALA A 554 -4.62 -4.75 -19.87
N VAL A 555 -3.48 -5.41 -20.01
CA VAL A 555 -2.85 -6.25 -18.99
C VAL A 555 -1.94 -5.35 -18.15
N ARG A 556 -2.17 -5.31 -16.85
CA ARG A 556 -1.33 -4.59 -15.89
C ARG A 556 -0.65 -5.60 -14.97
N ALA A 557 0.69 -5.59 -14.92
CA ALA A 557 1.49 -6.37 -13.98
C ALA A 557 2.57 -5.47 -13.38
N VAL A 558 2.64 -5.39 -12.05
CA VAL A 558 3.57 -4.49 -11.35
C VAL A 558 4.38 -5.23 -10.28
N VAL A 559 5.61 -4.75 -10.09
CA VAL A 559 6.52 -5.17 -9.03
C VAL A 559 6.76 -3.97 -8.11
N THR A 560 6.51 -4.15 -6.82
CA THR A 560 6.64 -3.11 -5.81
C THR A 560 6.84 -3.73 -4.44
N GLY A 561 7.57 -3.05 -3.55
CA GLY A 561 7.72 -3.44 -2.15
C GLY A 561 6.70 -2.77 -1.23
N ASP A 562 6.31 -1.54 -1.53
CA ASP A 562 5.53 -0.66 -0.62
C ASP A 562 4.28 -0.03 -1.25
N PHE A 563 4.03 -0.24 -2.54
CA PHE A 563 2.98 0.39 -3.34
C PHE A 563 3.06 1.95 -3.44
N MET A 564 4.07 2.57 -2.84
CA MET A 564 4.35 4.01 -3.04
C MET A 564 4.93 4.24 -4.43
N THR A 565 5.91 3.42 -4.80
CA THR A 565 6.46 3.35 -6.15
C THR A 565 6.24 1.95 -6.72
N ALA A 566 6.12 1.84 -8.04
CA ALA A 566 6.00 0.56 -8.72
C ALA A 566 6.63 0.61 -10.10
N ARG A 567 7.33 -0.45 -10.46
CA ARG A 567 7.75 -0.66 -11.84
C ARG A 567 6.84 -1.66 -12.53
N PRO A 568 6.63 -1.56 -13.85
CA PRO A 568 5.98 -2.63 -14.58
C PRO A 568 6.84 -3.91 -14.53
N ALA A 569 6.21 -5.07 -14.53
CA ALA A 569 6.91 -6.34 -14.62
C ALA A 569 7.52 -6.49 -16.03
N VAL A 570 8.71 -7.08 -16.13
CA VAL A 570 9.49 -7.15 -17.36
C VAL A 570 9.49 -8.58 -17.90
N PRO A 571 9.05 -8.81 -19.16
CA PRO A 571 9.19 -10.11 -19.82
C PRO A 571 10.65 -10.59 -19.83
N GLY A 572 10.88 -11.88 -19.64
CA GLY A 572 12.21 -12.48 -19.54
C GLY A 572 12.92 -12.30 -18.18
N ARG A 573 12.43 -11.39 -17.32
CA ARG A 573 12.97 -11.16 -15.98
C ARG A 573 12.00 -11.55 -14.86
N ASP A 574 10.78 -11.06 -14.92
CA ASP A 574 9.77 -11.24 -13.87
C ASP A 574 8.76 -12.34 -14.22
N PHE A 575 8.59 -12.63 -15.51
CA PHE A 575 7.79 -13.70 -16.08
C PHE A 575 8.33 -14.09 -17.47
N ASP A 576 7.88 -15.23 -18.01
CA ASP A 576 8.37 -15.75 -19.28
C ASP A 576 7.97 -14.86 -20.46
N GLU A 577 8.87 -14.72 -21.45
CA GLU A 577 8.68 -13.83 -22.62
C GLU A 577 7.42 -14.17 -23.43
N SER A 578 7.06 -15.46 -23.55
CA SER A 578 5.88 -15.89 -24.29
C SER A 578 4.56 -15.59 -23.61
N THR A 579 4.57 -15.32 -22.29
CA THR A 579 3.34 -15.20 -21.48
C THR A 579 2.35 -14.18 -22.01
N LEU A 580 2.83 -13.01 -22.46
CA LEU A 580 1.94 -11.98 -23.01
C LEU A 580 1.28 -12.44 -24.33
N SER A 581 2.03 -13.11 -25.19
CA SER A 581 1.50 -13.71 -26.44
C SER A 581 0.49 -14.80 -26.16
N ASP A 582 0.73 -15.63 -25.13
CA ASP A 582 -0.19 -16.69 -24.71
C ASP A 582 -1.49 -16.13 -24.13
N ILE A 583 -1.40 -15.00 -23.38
CA ILE A 583 -2.57 -14.27 -22.88
C ILE A 583 -3.38 -13.73 -24.06
N ALA A 584 -2.73 -13.03 -24.99
CA ALA A 584 -3.39 -12.44 -26.14
C ALA A 584 -4.02 -13.53 -27.04
N GLY A 585 -3.31 -14.62 -27.28
CA GLY A 585 -3.81 -15.77 -28.06
C GLY A 585 -5.06 -16.37 -27.44
N GLU A 586 -5.08 -16.59 -26.11
CA GLU A 586 -6.25 -17.15 -25.42
C GLU A 586 -7.45 -16.17 -25.40
N ILE A 587 -7.19 -14.87 -25.20
CA ILE A 587 -8.24 -13.85 -25.25
C ILE A 587 -8.84 -13.76 -26.65
N TYR A 588 -8.04 -13.70 -27.71
CA TYR A 588 -8.55 -13.66 -29.07
C TYR A 588 -9.30 -14.95 -29.46
N ALA A 589 -8.84 -16.11 -29.00
CA ALA A 589 -9.54 -17.37 -29.26
C ALA A 589 -10.95 -17.43 -28.65
N LYS A 590 -11.16 -16.78 -27.48
CA LYS A 590 -12.42 -16.85 -26.74
C LYS A 590 -13.33 -15.62 -26.94
N PHE A 591 -12.75 -14.45 -27.20
CA PHE A 591 -13.45 -13.16 -27.16
C PHE A 591 -13.15 -12.26 -28.36
N SER A 592 -12.77 -12.80 -29.51
CA SER A 592 -12.47 -12.01 -30.73
C SER A 592 -13.70 -11.26 -31.29
N ASP A 593 -14.90 -11.67 -30.92
CA ASP A 593 -16.15 -10.97 -31.22
C ASP A 593 -16.35 -9.70 -30.37
N LYS A 594 -15.75 -9.65 -29.17
CA LYS A 594 -15.90 -8.57 -28.18
C LYS A 594 -14.62 -7.72 -28.00
N ILE A 595 -13.43 -8.31 -28.19
CA ILE A 595 -12.12 -7.68 -27.95
C ILE A 595 -11.37 -7.46 -29.25
N ASP A 596 -10.94 -6.19 -29.48
CA ASP A 596 -10.13 -5.80 -30.63
C ASP A 596 -8.62 -5.80 -30.33
N LEU A 597 -8.20 -5.13 -29.23
CA LEU A 597 -6.78 -5.02 -28.85
C LEU A 597 -6.54 -5.67 -27.49
N VAL A 598 -5.45 -6.41 -27.40
CA VAL A 598 -4.84 -6.85 -26.14
C VAL A 598 -3.53 -6.08 -26.00
N MET A 599 -3.38 -5.35 -24.89
CA MET A 599 -2.25 -4.45 -24.65
C MET A 599 -1.56 -4.77 -23.33
N TYR A 600 -0.27 -4.45 -23.24
CA TYR A 600 0.50 -4.50 -22.01
C TYR A 600 0.84 -3.10 -21.52
N ASP A 601 0.44 -2.73 -20.31
CA ASP A 601 0.77 -1.46 -19.69
C ASP A 601 2.20 -1.48 -19.15
N VAL A 602 3.06 -0.69 -19.78
CA VAL A 602 4.50 -0.62 -19.50
C VAL A 602 4.91 0.58 -18.65
N THR A 603 3.94 1.27 -18.04
CA THR A 603 4.20 2.51 -17.31
C THR A 603 4.54 2.24 -15.84
N GLY A 604 5.51 2.98 -15.30
CA GLY A 604 5.83 2.99 -13.87
C GLY A 604 4.87 3.83 -13.03
N LYS A 605 4.95 3.68 -11.72
CA LYS A 605 4.32 4.58 -10.75
C LYS A 605 5.41 5.32 -9.97
N PRO A 606 5.51 6.67 -10.06
CA PRO A 606 4.78 7.54 -10.98
C PRO A 606 5.22 7.36 -12.44
N PRO A 607 4.58 7.97 -13.47
CA PRO A 607 3.44 8.90 -13.42
C PRO A 607 2.07 8.24 -13.38
N ALA A 608 1.96 6.95 -13.73
CA ALA A 608 0.72 6.22 -13.63
C ALA A 608 0.45 5.77 -12.19
N THR A 609 -0.78 5.44 -11.87
CA THR A 609 -1.14 4.69 -10.66
C THR A 609 -1.10 3.18 -10.92
N VAL A 610 -1.23 2.36 -9.88
CA VAL A 610 -1.38 0.91 -10.05
C VAL A 610 -2.71 0.63 -10.72
N GLU A 611 -3.83 1.06 -10.13
CA GLU A 611 -5.16 0.99 -10.75
C GLU A 611 -5.32 2.05 -11.85
N TRP A 612 -6.33 1.90 -12.72
CA TRP A 612 -6.54 2.78 -13.87
C TRP A 612 -7.57 3.87 -13.65
N GLU A 613 -8.41 3.72 -12.62
CA GLU A 613 -9.32 4.74 -12.10
C GLU A 613 -9.23 4.92 -10.59
#